data_0834994793df5e77a828f5b71d9fcca5
#
_entry.id   0834994793df5e77a828f5b71d9fcca5
#
_cell.length_a   1.000
_cell.length_b   1.000
_cell.length_c   1.000
_cell.angle_alpha   90.00
_cell.angle_beta   90.00
_cell.angle_gamma   90.00
#
_symmetry.space_group_name_H-M   'P 1'
#
loop_
_entity.id
_entity.type
_entity.pdbx_description
1 polymer ?
#
loop_
_entity_poly.entity_id
_entity_poly.type
_entity_poly.pdbx_seq_one_letter_code
_entity_poly.pdbx_strand_id
1 'polypeptide(L)'
;KTPIIQVNSKGKIIDFKNIDIENMENKIDSLFLYNKLNLFKSQNEPIIVKYKNLIDQKIYYGDSTLLQKLKYYPLALSLIIILFALVIFYVYKTSIISEQNMLWAGIAKETAHQIATPVTSLIGWVTLIKNKNKKETIDEIEKDIDRLKIISDRFSKIGSIPILKNQNIYLIILDTINYLKSRSSKSIIWEINSNKKKILAPVNSILFSWTIENLLVNSIDSVKGNGKISITIKNTDKYVNVYISDNGSGIKKFEIKNIFKPGYTTKKRGWGLGLSLSKRIIENYHRGKLNLKETKINFGSTFEIELNKSYSKV
;
A
#
# COMPACT_ATOMS: atom_id res chain seq x y z
N LYS A 1 26.67 40.86 20.38
CA LYS A 1 26.99 42.29 20.12
C LYS A 1 27.80 42.38 18.84
N THR A 2 27.64 43.47 18.04
CA THR A 2 28.37 43.67 16.78
C THR A 2 29.81 44.13 17.09
N PRO A 3 30.86 43.46 16.62
CA PRO A 3 32.24 43.93 16.80
C PRO A 3 32.53 45.06 15.84
N ILE A 4 33.23 46.10 16.33
CA ILE A 4 33.55 47.30 15.56
C ILE A 4 35.00 47.69 15.76
N ILE A 5 35.61 48.26 14.69
CA ILE A 5 36.94 48.86 14.70
C ILE A 5 36.86 50.23 14.05
N GLN A 6 37.32 51.23 14.74
CA GLN A 6 37.38 52.62 14.29
C GLN A 6 38.78 52.96 13.79
N VAL A 7 38.88 53.51 12.59
CA VAL A 7 40.16 53.95 12.00
C VAL A 7 40.13 55.42 11.62
N ASN A 8 41.30 56.08 11.66
CA ASN A 8 41.45 57.45 11.20
C ASN A 8 41.56 57.53 9.66
N SER A 9 41.64 58.78 9.15
CA SER A 9 41.83 59.07 7.72
C SER A 9 43.09 58.39 7.11
N LYS A 10 44.11 58.12 7.94
CA LYS A 10 45.37 57.44 7.52
C LYS A 10 45.30 55.89 7.64
N GLY A 11 44.13 55.31 7.98
CA GLY A 11 43.94 53.85 8.12
C GLY A 11 44.48 53.22 9.42
N LYS A 12 44.94 54.06 10.41
CA LYS A 12 45.42 53.57 11.70
C LYS A 12 44.23 53.36 12.65
N ILE A 13 44.18 52.21 13.35
CA ILE A 13 43.16 51.87 14.33
C ILE A 13 43.24 52.86 15.50
N ILE A 14 42.10 53.49 15.84
CA ILE A 14 41.94 54.42 16.94
C ILE A 14 41.31 53.73 18.14
N ASP A 15 40.24 52.98 17.91
CA ASP A 15 39.45 52.32 18.95
C ASP A 15 38.78 51.05 18.41
N PHE A 16 38.40 50.17 19.31
CA PHE A 16 37.62 48.96 18.97
C PHE A 16 36.68 48.59 20.11
N LYS A 17 35.55 47.88 19.77
CA LYS A 17 34.56 47.47 20.76
C LYS A 17 33.93 46.13 20.39
N ASN A 18 33.58 45.34 21.42
CA ASN A 18 32.94 44.02 21.28
C ASN A 18 33.79 43.00 20.49
N ILE A 19 35.11 43.09 20.58
CA ILE A 19 36.06 42.10 20.08
C ILE A 19 36.54 41.32 21.29
N ASP A 20 36.29 40.01 21.34
CA ASP A 20 36.72 39.14 22.43
C ASP A 20 38.26 38.97 22.33
N ILE A 21 38.94 39.54 23.32
CA ILE A 21 40.39 39.42 23.52
C ILE A 21 40.60 38.40 24.66
N GLU A 22 40.02 37.21 24.52
CA GLU A 22 40.28 36.11 25.46
C GLU A 22 41.69 35.57 25.23
N ASN A 23 42.53 35.63 26.30
CA ASN A 23 43.86 35.02 26.43
C ASN A 23 45.06 35.76 25.81
N MET A 24 45.17 37.08 25.93
CA MET A 24 46.45 37.75 25.67
C MET A 24 46.93 38.50 26.91
N GLU A 25 47.86 37.91 27.60
CA GLU A 25 48.65 38.61 28.63
C GLU A 25 49.42 39.78 27.99
N ASN A 26 48.97 41.01 28.35
CA ASN A 26 49.70 42.29 28.31
C ASN A 26 50.24 42.86 27.00
N LYS A 27 49.93 42.39 25.80
CA LYS A 27 50.10 43.18 24.56
C LYS A 27 48.97 42.89 23.60
N ILE A 28 48.14 43.89 23.31
CA ILE A 28 47.18 43.80 22.21
C ILE A 28 47.99 43.64 20.95
N ASP A 29 47.92 42.43 20.37
CA ASP A 29 48.64 42.13 19.17
C ASP A 29 48.03 42.96 18.02
N SER A 30 48.81 43.98 17.61
CA SER A 30 48.37 44.87 16.52
C SER A 30 48.06 44.06 15.25
N LEU A 31 48.75 42.95 15.05
CA LEU A 31 48.51 42.04 13.93
C LEU A 31 47.11 41.40 13.98
N PHE A 32 46.66 40.99 15.16
CA PHE A 32 45.30 40.44 15.36
C PHE A 32 44.19 41.44 15.00
N LEU A 33 44.32 42.70 15.48
CA LEU A 33 43.37 43.77 15.17
C LEU A 33 43.37 44.14 13.68
N TYR A 34 44.54 44.13 13.02
CA TYR A 34 44.63 44.36 11.57
C TYR A 34 44.01 43.19 10.77
N ASN A 35 44.20 41.98 11.18
CA ASN A 35 43.54 40.80 10.55
C ASN A 35 42.02 40.89 10.69
N LYS A 36 41.51 41.27 11.89
CA LYS A 36 40.06 41.48 12.11
C LYS A 36 39.54 42.65 11.27
N LEU A 37 40.30 43.75 11.16
CA LEU A 37 39.96 44.91 10.32
C LEU A 37 39.81 44.46 8.84
N ASN A 38 40.74 43.69 8.34
CA ASN A 38 40.69 43.16 6.96
C ASN A 38 39.48 42.26 6.76
N LEU A 39 39.14 41.41 7.73
CA LEU A 39 37.94 40.61 7.72
C LEU A 39 36.66 41.48 7.68
N PHE A 40 36.57 42.51 8.50
CA PHE A 40 35.41 43.42 8.54
C PHE A 40 35.27 44.22 7.23
N LYS A 41 36.39 44.60 6.59
CA LYS A 41 36.38 45.23 5.26
C LYS A 41 35.80 44.33 4.18
N SER A 42 35.96 43.02 4.28
CA SER A 42 35.40 42.07 3.32
C SER A 42 33.94 41.72 3.61
N GLN A 43 33.45 41.98 4.82
CA GLN A 43 32.07 41.63 5.21
C GLN A 43 31.10 42.77 4.93
N ASN A 44 31.51 44.02 5.25
CA ASN A 44 30.59 45.16 5.21
C ASN A 44 31.30 46.43 4.73
N GLU A 45 30.56 47.36 4.09
CA GLU A 45 31.05 48.70 3.78
C GLU A 45 31.22 49.53 5.06
N PRO A 46 32.28 50.38 5.16
CA PRO A 46 32.51 51.17 6.34
C PRO A 46 31.49 52.31 6.51
N ILE A 47 31.13 52.60 7.74
CA ILE A 47 30.36 53.78 8.08
C ILE A 47 31.33 54.95 8.17
N ILE A 48 31.13 55.98 7.34
CA ILE A 48 31.96 57.19 7.32
C ILE A 48 31.37 58.20 8.29
N VAL A 49 32.12 58.62 9.31
CA VAL A 49 31.72 59.61 10.29
C VAL A 49 32.49 60.94 10.01
N LYS A 50 31.74 61.96 9.58
CA LYS A 50 32.28 63.33 9.34
C LYS A 50 31.99 64.16 10.53
N TYR A 51 33.05 64.76 11.14
CA TYR A 51 32.91 65.72 12.22
C TYR A 51 33.44 67.09 11.80
N LYS A 52 32.59 68.14 11.77
CA LYS A 52 32.93 69.52 11.46
C LYS A 52 33.90 69.72 10.29
N ASN A 53 33.67 69.14 9.16
CA ASN A 53 34.46 69.23 7.91
C ASN A 53 35.97 68.87 7.98
N LEU A 54 36.44 68.24 9.04
CA LEU A 54 37.88 68.12 9.24
C LEU A 54 38.45 66.71 9.35
N ILE A 55 37.69 65.65 9.67
CA ILE A 55 38.29 64.29 9.81
C ILE A 55 37.26 63.25 9.45
N ASP A 56 37.50 62.54 8.34
CA ASP A 56 36.77 61.29 8.00
C ASP A 56 37.32 60.17 8.84
N GLN A 57 36.54 59.77 9.84
CA GLN A 57 36.77 58.51 10.56
C GLN A 57 35.92 57.43 9.91
N LYS A 58 36.47 56.23 9.79
CA LYS A 58 35.77 55.07 9.24
C LYS A 58 35.56 54.04 10.34
N ILE A 59 34.31 53.61 10.49
CA ILE A 59 33.94 52.54 11.42
C ILE A 59 33.69 51.26 10.58
N TYR A 60 34.53 50.27 10.75
CA TYR A 60 34.35 48.94 10.19
C TYR A 60 33.66 48.05 11.22
N TYR A 61 32.69 47.27 10.78
CA TYR A 61 31.95 46.39 11.66
C TYR A 61 31.88 44.98 11.05
N GLY A 62 31.97 43.98 11.90
CA GLY A 62 31.87 42.58 11.51
C GLY A 62 30.51 42.02 11.83
N ASP A 63 30.21 40.84 11.31
CA ASP A 63 29.00 40.11 11.64
C ASP A 63 28.93 39.78 13.13
N SER A 64 27.80 40.05 13.75
CA SER A 64 27.57 39.70 15.15
C SER A 64 27.62 38.17 15.32
N THR A 65 27.95 37.68 16.51
CA THR A 65 27.95 36.26 16.86
C THR A 65 26.59 35.60 16.59
N LEU A 66 25.52 36.38 16.72
CA LEU A 66 24.16 35.94 16.40
C LEU A 66 23.99 35.75 14.89
N LEU A 67 24.46 36.68 14.07
CA LEU A 67 24.35 36.63 12.62
C LEU A 67 25.16 35.44 12.07
N GLN A 68 26.35 35.17 12.61
CA GLN A 68 27.16 34.01 12.26
C GLN A 68 26.48 32.69 12.59
N LYS A 69 25.80 32.59 13.74
CA LYS A 69 25.00 31.42 14.10
C LYS A 69 23.80 31.24 13.16
N LEU A 70 23.07 32.33 12.85
CA LEU A 70 21.93 32.33 11.95
C LEU A 70 22.27 31.83 10.54
N LYS A 71 23.50 32.06 10.08
CA LYS A 71 23.97 31.57 8.76
C LYS A 71 23.91 30.03 8.61
N TYR A 72 24.03 29.32 9.73
CA TYR A 72 23.96 27.84 9.74
C TYR A 72 22.54 27.29 9.96
N TYR A 73 21.57 28.14 10.33
CA TYR A 73 20.19 27.71 10.57
C TYR A 73 19.52 27.04 9.36
N PRO A 74 19.64 27.59 8.12
CA PRO A 74 19.04 26.93 6.95
C PRO A 74 19.62 25.54 6.70
N LEU A 75 20.92 25.34 6.95
CA LEU A 75 21.58 24.03 6.82
C LEU A 75 21.06 23.05 7.87
N ALA A 76 20.98 23.48 9.13
CA ALA A 76 20.45 22.64 10.22
C ALA A 76 18.98 22.26 9.98
N LEU A 77 18.17 23.23 9.54
CA LEU A 77 16.77 22.99 9.22
C LEU A 77 16.59 22.00 8.06
N SER A 78 17.38 22.17 6.99
CA SER A 78 17.35 21.26 5.84
C SER A 78 17.72 19.84 6.24
N LEU A 79 18.71 19.68 7.13
CA LEU A 79 19.15 18.36 7.63
C LEU A 79 18.05 17.68 8.46
N ILE A 80 17.34 18.44 9.29
CA ILE A 80 16.19 17.96 10.07
C ILE A 80 15.07 17.50 9.14
N ILE A 81 14.74 18.28 8.10
CA ILE A 81 13.70 17.94 7.12
C ILE A 81 14.05 16.65 6.37
N ILE A 82 15.32 16.51 5.94
CA ILE A 82 15.80 15.30 5.26
C ILE A 82 15.70 14.09 6.19
N LEU A 83 16.13 14.21 7.44
CA LEU A 83 16.03 13.14 8.43
C LEU A 83 14.56 12.71 8.63
N PHE A 84 13.67 13.68 8.77
CA PHE A 84 12.25 13.41 8.93
C PHE A 84 11.65 12.70 7.71
N ALA A 85 12.01 13.15 6.51
CA ALA A 85 11.59 12.51 5.27
C ALA A 85 12.10 11.04 5.16
N LEU A 86 13.34 10.78 5.57
CA LEU A 86 13.91 9.43 5.62
C LEU A 86 13.17 8.52 6.60
N VAL A 87 12.81 9.03 7.79
CA VAL A 87 12.03 8.28 8.78
C VAL A 87 10.64 7.92 8.23
N ILE A 88 9.95 8.89 7.62
CA ILE A 88 8.64 8.64 6.99
C ILE A 88 8.76 7.58 5.89
N PHE A 89 9.76 7.72 5.01
CA PHE A 89 10.02 6.76 3.93
C PHE A 89 10.28 5.34 4.47
N TYR A 90 11.10 5.22 5.52
CA TYR A 90 11.40 3.94 6.16
C TYR A 90 10.16 3.29 6.77
N VAL A 91 9.36 4.06 7.52
CA VAL A 91 8.11 3.57 8.13
C VAL A 91 7.13 3.12 7.04
N TYR A 92 6.95 3.92 5.98
CA TYR A 92 6.08 3.58 4.85
C TYR A 92 6.52 2.28 4.17
N LYS A 93 7.82 2.15 3.84
CA LYS A 93 8.39 0.94 3.23
C LYS A 93 8.19 -0.30 4.11
N THR A 94 8.44 -0.18 5.41
CA THR A 94 8.28 -1.28 6.37
C THR A 94 6.82 -1.71 6.49
N SER A 95 5.89 -0.76 6.48
CA SER A 95 4.45 -1.05 6.51
C SER A 95 4.00 -1.88 5.30
N ILE A 96 4.44 -1.50 4.08
CA ILE A 96 4.14 -2.25 2.86
C ILE A 96 4.69 -3.68 2.92
N ILE A 97 5.94 -3.85 3.36
CA ILE A 97 6.57 -5.17 3.48
C ILE A 97 5.83 -6.01 4.51
N SER A 98 5.44 -5.43 5.63
CA SER A 98 4.67 -6.11 6.68
C SER A 98 3.32 -6.62 6.18
N GLU A 99 2.57 -5.79 5.43
CA GLU A 99 1.30 -6.21 4.81
C GLU A 99 1.50 -7.36 3.82
N GLN A 100 2.56 -7.30 2.99
CA GLN A 100 2.90 -8.37 2.06
C GLN A 100 3.24 -9.68 2.80
N ASN A 101 4.06 -9.61 3.85
CA ASN A 101 4.44 -10.77 4.64
C ASN A 101 3.23 -11.40 5.35
N MET A 102 2.32 -10.59 5.88
CA MET A 102 1.07 -11.07 6.48
C MET A 102 0.20 -11.81 5.46
N LEU A 103 0.07 -11.27 4.25
CA LEU A 103 -0.62 -11.94 3.14
C LEU A 103 0.03 -13.28 2.80
N TRP A 104 1.35 -13.33 2.63
CA TRP A 104 2.06 -14.56 2.30
C TRP A 104 1.94 -15.63 3.39
N ALA A 105 2.12 -15.24 4.66
CA ALA A 105 1.95 -16.15 5.78
C ALA A 105 0.52 -16.70 5.85
N GLY A 106 -0.47 -15.86 5.62
CA GLY A 106 -1.86 -16.28 5.60
C GLY A 106 -2.21 -17.18 4.43
N ILE A 107 -1.74 -16.88 3.20
CA ILE A 107 -1.93 -17.71 2.03
C ILE A 107 -1.28 -19.09 2.25
N ALA A 108 -0.05 -19.13 2.77
CA ALA A 108 0.64 -20.38 3.06
C ALA A 108 -0.14 -21.25 4.05
N LYS A 109 -0.67 -20.63 5.11
CA LYS A 109 -1.46 -21.33 6.15
C LYS A 109 -2.80 -21.81 5.61
N GLU A 110 -3.51 -20.98 4.82
CA GLU A 110 -4.76 -21.37 4.15
C GLU A 110 -4.51 -22.51 3.16
N THR A 111 -3.47 -22.42 2.34
CA THR A 111 -3.11 -23.46 1.37
C THR A 111 -2.78 -24.78 2.07
N ALA A 112 -1.99 -24.72 3.16
CA ALA A 112 -1.69 -25.91 3.96
C ALA A 112 -2.98 -26.58 4.50
N HIS A 113 -3.93 -25.80 4.99
CA HIS A 113 -5.22 -26.29 5.47
C HIS A 113 -6.07 -26.88 4.34
N GLN A 114 -6.13 -26.21 3.19
CA GLN A 114 -6.87 -26.70 2.01
C GLN A 114 -6.25 -27.96 1.41
N ILE A 115 -4.93 -28.13 1.49
CA ILE A 115 -4.25 -29.37 1.07
C ILE A 115 -4.48 -30.50 2.07
N ALA A 116 -4.44 -30.22 3.37
CA ALA A 116 -4.60 -31.23 4.41
C ALA A 116 -5.94 -31.97 4.31
N THR A 117 -7.03 -31.28 3.96
CA THR A 117 -8.38 -31.86 3.85
C THR A 117 -8.46 -32.96 2.80
N PRO A 118 -8.15 -32.74 1.50
CA PRO A 118 -8.20 -33.81 0.47
C PRO A 118 -7.13 -34.89 0.70
N VAL A 119 -5.97 -34.54 1.26
CA VAL A 119 -4.95 -35.55 1.62
C VAL A 119 -5.48 -36.51 2.69
N THR A 120 -6.13 -35.99 3.74
CA THR A 120 -6.74 -36.82 4.78
C THR A 120 -7.85 -37.69 4.21
N SER A 121 -8.67 -37.16 3.30
CA SER A 121 -9.71 -37.90 2.58
C SER A 121 -9.10 -38.99 1.73
N LEU A 122 -8.04 -38.71 0.95
CA LEU A 122 -7.31 -39.72 0.14
C LEU A 122 -6.76 -40.87 0.99
N ILE A 123 -6.19 -40.58 2.17
CA ILE A 123 -5.73 -41.60 3.11
C ILE A 123 -6.90 -42.52 3.54
N GLY A 124 -8.06 -41.89 3.84
CA GLY A 124 -9.29 -42.63 4.16
C GLY A 124 -9.75 -43.54 3.00
N TRP A 125 -9.77 -43.02 1.76
CA TRP A 125 -10.16 -43.76 0.57
C TRP A 125 -9.22 -44.94 0.29
N VAL A 126 -7.91 -44.76 0.41
CA VAL A 126 -6.92 -45.86 0.27
C VAL A 126 -7.18 -46.95 1.29
N THR A 127 -7.58 -46.59 2.52
CA THR A 127 -7.93 -47.56 3.56
C THR A 127 -9.20 -48.36 3.21
N LEU A 128 -10.22 -47.68 2.62
CA LEU A 128 -11.46 -48.29 2.18
C LEU A 128 -11.28 -49.19 0.96
N ILE A 129 -10.41 -48.85 -0.01
CA ILE A 129 -10.09 -49.70 -1.17
C ILE A 129 -9.54 -51.05 -0.73
N LYS A 130 -8.75 -51.08 0.36
CA LYS A 130 -8.29 -52.36 0.92
C LYS A 130 -9.42 -53.24 1.43
N ASN A 131 -10.62 -52.66 1.64
CA ASN A 131 -11.79 -53.33 2.23
C ASN A 131 -12.99 -53.64 1.31
N LYS A 132 -12.84 -53.57 -0.04
CA LYS A 132 -13.79 -54.13 -1.04
C LYS A 132 -14.73 -53.26 -1.88
N ASN A 133 -14.81 -51.97 -1.80
CA ASN A 133 -15.67 -51.20 -2.76
C ASN A 133 -14.84 -50.35 -3.72
N LYS A 134 -14.60 -50.88 -4.97
CA LYS A 134 -13.59 -50.27 -5.87
C LYS A 134 -14.08 -49.07 -6.69
N LYS A 135 -15.31 -49.04 -7.20
CA LYS A 135 -15.72 -48.08 -8.24
C LYS A 135 -16.09 -46.70 -7.67
N GLU A 136 -16.99 -46.63 -6.70
CA GLU A 136 -17.37 -45.35 -6.05
C GLU A 136 -16.20 -44.67 -5.34
N THR A 137 -15.28 -45.47 -4.80
CA THR A 137 -14.08 -44.97 -4.11
C THR A 137 -13.07 -44.33 -5.09
N ILE A 138 -12.96 -44.87 -6.33
CA ILE A 138 -12.10 -44.30 -7.37
C ILE A 138 -12.60 -42.93 -7.81
N ASP A 139 -13.91 -42.77 -8.03
CA ASP A 139 -14.52 -41.49 -8.44
C ASP A 139 -14.31 -40.40 -7.38
N GLU A 140 -14.35 -40.73 -6.08
CA GLU A 140 -14.08 -39.77 -5.00
C GLU A 140 -12.58 -39.43 -4.91
N ILE A 141 -11.69 -40.40 -5.14
CA ILE A 141 -10.24 -40.14 -5.23
C ILE A 141 -9.92 -39.17 -6.36
N GLU A 142 -10.50 -39.37 -7.53
CA GLU A 142 -10.31 -38.48 -8.68
C GLU A 142 -10.75 -37.04 -8.34
N LYS A 143 -11.90 -36.86 -7.67
CA LYS A 143 -12.36 -35.54 -7.20
C LYS A 143 -11.38 -34.86 -6.24
N ASP A 144 -10.79 -35.61 -5.30
CA ASP A 144 -9.82 -35.07 -4.36
C ASP A 144 -8.48 -34.72 -5.03
N ILE A 145 -8.05 -35.52 -6.02
CA ILE A 145 -6.87 -35.22 -6.86
C ILE A 145 -7.10 -33.94 -7.67
N ASP A 146 -8.26 -33.80 -8.32
CA ASP A 146 -8.60 -32.58 -9.07
C ASP A 146 -8.62 -31.34 -8.16
N ARG A 147 -9.11 -31.49 -6.94
CA ARG A 147 -9.10 -30.44 -5.94
C ARG A 147 -7.68 -30.03 -5.56
N LEU A 148 -6.77 -30.96 -5.32
CA LEU A 148 -5.37 -30.72 -5.06
C LEU A 148 -4.68 -29.99 -6.23
N LYS A 149 -5.00 -30.41 -7.46
CA LYS A 149 -4.48 -29.76 -8.68
C LYS A 149 -4.91 -28.31 -8.76
N ILE A 150 -6.19 -28.00 -8.52
CA ILE A 150 -6.71 -26.62 -8.50
C ILE A 150 -5.99 -25.78 -7.44
N ILE A 151 -5.78 -26.31 -6.23
CA ILE A 151 -5.08 -25.62 -5.15
C ILE A 151 -3.62 -25.34 -5.55
N SER A 152 -2.93 -26.33 -6.11
CA SER A 152 -1.54 -26.20 -6.59
C SER A 152 -1.42 -25.14 -7.69
N ASP A 153 -2.33 -25.16 -8.67
CA ASP A 153 -2.37 -24.21 -9.76
C ASP A 153 -2.61 -22.77 -9.27
N ARG A 154 -3.52 -22.58 -8.31
CA ARG A 154 -3.77 -21.28 -7.67
C ARG A 154 -2.52 -20.75 -6.98
N PHE A 155 -1.87 -21.59 -6.17
CA PHE A 155 -0.66 -21.21 -5.44
C PHE A 155 0.50 -20.84 -6.38
N SER A 156 0.72 -21.65 -7.43
CA SER A 156 1.75 -21.39 -8.46
C SER A 156 1.55 -20.04 -9.18
N LYS A 157 0.29 -19.60 -9.38
CA LYS A 157 -0.01 -18.35 -10.09
C LYS A 157 0.11 -17.10 -9.22
N ILE A 158 0.00 -17.22 -7.90
CA ILE A 158 0.17 -16.06 -6.99
C ILE A 158 1.63 -15.60 -6.91
N GLY A 159 2.59 -16.51 -7.05
CA GLY A 159 4.03 -16.22 -6.97
C GLY A 159 4.66 -15.66 -8.24
N SER A 160 3.91 -15.59 -9.36
CA SER A 160 4.39 -15.13 -10.67
C SER A 160 3.47 -14.07 -11.27
N ILE A 161 3.99 -13.26 -12.21
CA ILE A 161 3.16 -12.34 -12.98
C ILE A 161 2.27 -13.18 -13.92
N PRO A 162 0.94 -13.19 -13.75
CA PRO A 162 0.08 -14.02 -14.54
C PRO A 162 -0.08 -13.49 -15.96
N ILE A 163 -0.05 -14.39 -16.93
CA ILE A 163 -0.36 -14.07 -18.30
C ILE A 163 -1.87 -13.87 -18.43
N LEU A 164 -2.29 -12.70 -18.90
CA LEU A 164 -3.69 -12.40 -19.18
C LEU A 164 -4.01 -12.76 -20.62
N LYS A 165 -5.15 -13.42 -20.83
CA LYS A 165 -5.69 -13.79 -22.15
C LYS A 165 -7.12 -13.29 -22.24
N ASN A 166 -7.57 -12.94 -23.44
CA ASN A 166 -8.98 -12.63 -23.68
C ASN A 166 -9.83 -13.86 -23.41
N GLN A 167 -10.58 -13.85 -22.32
CA GLN A 167 -11.44 -14.93 -21.86
C GLN A 167 -12.90 -14.47 -21.80
N ASN A 168 -13.82 -15.40 -21.95
CA ASN A 168 -15.24 -15.11 -21.78
C ASN A 168 -15.61 -15.06 -20.29
N ILE A 169 -15.76 -13.85 -19.77
CA ILE A 169 -16.09 -13.57 -18.36
C ILE A 169 -17.41 -14.23 -17.94
N TYR A 170 -18.41 -14.24 -18.83
CA TYR A 170 -19.71 -14.88 -18.54
C TYR A 170 -19.57 -16.39 -18.27
N LEU A 171 -18.79 -17.10 -19.10
CA LEU A 171 -18.59 -18.54 -18.91
C LEU A 171 -17.83 -18.86 -17.63
N ILE A 172 -16.76 -18.13 -17.32
CA ILE A 172 -15.99 -18.35 -16.07
C ILE A 172 -16.90 -18.18 -14.85
N ILE A 173 -17.75 -17.15 -14.85
CA ILE A 173 -18.69 -16.88 -13.75
C ILE A 173 -19.74 -17.99 -13.68
N LEU A 174 -20.31 -18.40 -14.81
CA LEU A 174 -21.31 -19.46 -14.87
C LEU A 174 -20.78 -20.79 -14.33
N ASP A 175 -19.57 -21.18 -14.73
CA ASP A 175 -18.93 -22.42 -14.26
C ASP A 175 -18.68 -22.34 -12.75
N THR A 176 -18.22 -21.19 -12.24
CA THR A 176 -18.01 -21.00 -10.80
C THR A 176 -19.32 -21.08 -10.01
N ILE A 177 -20.41 -20.50 -10.54
CA ILE A 177 -21.73 -20.59 -9.90
C ILE A 177 -22.23 -22.03 -9.88
N ASN A 178 -22.16 -22.76 -10.99
CA ASN A 178 -22.60 -24.13 -11.07
C ASN A 178 -21.85 -25.04 -10.06
N TYR A 179 -20.55 -24.83 -9.92
CA TYR A 179 -19.72 -25.49 -8.92
C TYR A 179 -20.18 -25.21 -7.49
N LEU A 180 -20.44 -23.96 -7.14
CA LEU A 180 -20.87 -23.59 -5.80
C LEU A 180 -22.32 -23.95 -5.51
N LYS A 181 -23.20 -23.86 -6.50
CA LYS A 181 -24.62 -24.23 -6.39
C LYS A 181 -24.79 -25.67 -6.00
N SER A 182 -23.96 -26.60 -6.54
CA SER A 182 -23.99 -28.00 -6.18
C SER A 182 -23.58 -28.30 -4.73
N ARG A 183 -22.91 -27.37 -4.08
CA ARG A 183 -22.31 -27.52 -2.73
C ARG A 183 -22.96 -26.58 -1.68
N SER A 184 -23.90 -25.74 -2.08
CA SER A 184 -24.62 -24.82 -1.22
C SER A 184 -26.06 -25.30 -0.94
N SER A 185 -26.71 -24.64 0.01
CA SER A 185 -28.11 -24.92 0.32
C SER A 185 -29.02 -24.74 -0.91
N LYS A 186 -29.93 -25.68 -1.12
CA LYS A 186 -30.97 -25.60 -2.16
C LYS A 186 -31.92 -24.41 -1.99
N SER A 187 -31.97 -23.81 -0.80
CA SER A 187 -32.83 -22.65 -0.49
C SER A 187 -32.22 -21.33 -0.94
N ILE A 188 -31.00 -21.32 -1.49
CA ILE A 188 -30.38 -20.12 -2.05
C ILE A 188 -30.87 -19.94 -3.49
N ILE A 189 -31.45 -18.76 -3.77
CA ILE A 189 -31.88 -18.36 -5.11
C ILE A 189 -30.70 -17.71 -5.83
N TRP A 190 -30.32 -18.25 -6.99
CA TRP A 190 -29.24 -17.76 -7.81
C TRP A 190 -29.76 -17.08 -9.07
N GLU A 191 -29.31 -15.86 -9.35
CA GLU A 191 -29.66 -15.13 -10.56
C GLU A 191 -28.43 -14.63 -11.28
N ILE A 192 -28.41 -14.79 -12.61
CA ILE A 192 -27.36 -14.20 -13.48
C ILE A 192 -28.07 -13.28 -14.46
N ASN A 193 -27.72 -12.01 -14.41
CA ASN A 193 -28.22 -10.96 -15.30
C ASN A 193 -27.09 -10.48 -16.21
N SER A 194 -27.21 -10.75 -17.50
CA SER A 194 -26.27 -10.30 -18.50
C SER A 194 -26.98 -10.04 -19.81
N ASN A 195 -26.68 -8.95 -20.48
CA ASN A 195 -27.21 -8.63 -21.80
C ASN A 195 -26.54 -9.42 -22.94
N LYS A 196 -25.39 -10.03 -22.69
CA LYS A 196 -24.63 -10.82 -23.64
C LYS A 196 -24.00 -12.03 -22.95
N LYS A 197 -23.99 -13.19 -23.65
CA LYS A 197 -23.31 -14.42 -23.17
C LYS A 197 -21.83 -14.50 -23.60
N LYS A 198 -21.39 -13.65 -24.51
CA LYS A 198 -19.99 -13.56 -24.95
C LYS A 198 -19.44 -12.18 -24.60
N ILE A 199 -18.73 -12.10 -23.48
CA ILE A 199 -18.11 -10.89 -22.95
C ILE A 199 -16.64 -11.18 -22.72
N LEU A 200 -15.79 -10.61 -23.57
CA LEU A 200 -14.35 -10.85 -23.52
C LEU A 200 -13.65 -9.76 -22.70
N ALA A 201 -12.75 -10.19 -21.81
CA ALA A 201 -11.79 -9.32 -21.15
C ALA A 201 -10.46 -10.06 -20.92
N PRO A 202 -9.34 -9.35 -20.85
CA PRO A 202 -8.03 -9.92 -20.60
C PRO A 202 -7.91 -10.33 -19.13
N VAL A 203 -8.05 -11.62 -18.85
CA VAL A 203 -7.94 -12.19 -17.50
C VAL A 203 -7.11 -13.48 -17.48
N ASN A 204 -6.57 -13.81 -16.32
CA ASN A 204 -6.13 -15.16 -16.00
C ASN A 204 -7.34 -15.91 -15.43
N SER A 205 -7.84 -16.93 -16.14
CA SER A 205 -9.07 -17.65 -15.80
C SER A 205 -9.04 -18.26 -14.39
N ILE A 206 -7.89 -18.83 -13.97
CA ILE A 206 -7.73 -19.47 -12.66
C ILE A 206 -7.84 -18.45 -11.53
N LEU A 207 -7.13 -17.34 -11.64
CA LEU A 207 -7.15 -16.29 -10.61
C LEU A 207 -8.46 -15.52 -10.58
N PHE A 208 -9.06 -15.29 -11.76
CA PHE A 208 -10.34 -14.60 -11.85
C PHE A 208 -11.47 -15.48 -11.28
N SER A 209 -11.54 -16.78 -11.65
CA SER A 209 -12.52 -17.69 -11.06
C SER A 209 -12.36 -17.80 -9.54
N TRP A 210 -11.13 -17.81 -9.04
CA TRP A 210 -10.89 -17.80 -7.59
C TRP A 210 -11.40 -16.53 -6.90
N THR A 211 -11.25 -15.36 -7.54
CA THR A 211 -11.85 -14.13 -7.04
C THR A 211 -13.37 -14.22 -6.98
N ILE A 212 -14.01 -14.71 -8.04
CA ILE A 212 -15.47 -14.90 -8.08
C ILE A 212 -15.91 -15.89 -6.99
N GLU A 213 -15.21 -17.01 -6.85
CA GLU A 213 -15.47 -18.00 -5.79
C GLU A 213 -15.41 -17.37 -4.39
N ASN A 214 -14.37 -16.63 -4.08
CA ASN A 214 -14.23 -15.96 -2.78
C ASN A 214 -15.37 -14.99 -2.48
N LEU A 215 -15.79 -14.20 -3.46
CA LEU A 215 -16.90 -13.26 -3.30
C LEU A 215 -18.24 -14.01 -3.12
N LEU A 216 -18.48 -15.05 -3.92
CA LEU A 216 -19.70 -15.86 -3.82
C LEU A 216 -19.77 -16.65 -2.51
N VAL A 217 -18.67 -17.21 -2.02
CA VAL A 217 -18.60 -17.86 -0.69
C VAL A 217 -18.91 -16.86 0.43
N ASN A 218 -18.43 -15.63 0.32
CA ASN A 218 -18.82 -14.59 1.27
C ASN A 218 -20.32 -14.27 1.21
N SER A 219 -20.90 -14.24 0.02
CA SER A 219 -22.36 -14.04 -0.15
C SER A 219 -23.17 -15.23 0.42
N ILE A 220 -22.73 -16.47 0.17
CA ILE A 220 -23.35 -17.70 0.73
C ILE A 220 -23.36 -17.65 2.27
N ASP A 221 -22.22 -17.29 2.87
CA ASP A 221 -22.11 -17.16 4.32
C ASP A 221 -22.99 -16.02 4.87
N SER A 222 -23.11 -14.92 4.12
CA SER A 222 -23.92 -13.75 4.50
C SER A 222 -25.42 -14.09 4.54
N VAL A 223 -25.92 -14.89 3.59
CA VAL A 223 -27.34 -15.29 3.52
C VAL A 223 -27.69 -16.47 4.44
N LYS A 224 -26.68 -17.07 5.11
CA LYS A 224 -26.87 -18.16 6.11
C LYS A 224 -27.74 -19.34 5.60
N GLY A 225 -27.56 -19.68 4.33
CA GLY A 225 -28.23 -20.83 3.71
C GLY A 225 -29.63 -20.58 3.18
N ASN A 226 -30.21 -19.38 3.35
CA ASN A 226 -31.50 -19.00 2.79
C ASN A 226 -31.45 -17.53 2.35
N GLY A 227 -31.58 -17.28 1.07
CA GLY A 227 -31.54 -15.92 0.53
C GLY A 227 -31.32 -15.90 -0.98
N LYS A 228 -30.97 -14.71 -1.48
CA LYS A 228 -30.78 -14.46 -2.90
C LYS A 228 -29.37 -13.94 -3.15
N ILE A 229 -28.71 -14.53 -4.14
CA ILE A 229 -27.42 -14.07 -4.65
C ILE A 229 -27.59 -13.76 -6.14
N SER A 230 -27.31 -12.52 -6.53
CA SER A 230 -27.46 -12.09 -7.92
C SER A 230 -26.13 -11.59 -8.46
N ILE A 231 -25.81 -12.03 -9.69
CA ILE A 231 -24.64 -11.58 -10.42
C ILE A 231 -25.10 -10.80 -11.65
N THR A 232 -24.69 -9.55 -11.75
CA THR A 232 -25.01 -8.68 -12.90
C THR A 232 -23.74 -8.33 -13.64
N ILE A 233 -23.68 -8.64 -14.94
CA ILE A 233 -22.54 -8.32 -15.80
C ILE A 233 -22.94 -7.22 -16.75
N LYS A 234 -22.30 -6.04 -16.61
CA LYS A 234 -22.47 -4.91 -17.51
C LYS A 234 -21.25 -4.76 -18.39
N ASN A 235 -21.47 -4.71 -19.71
CA ASN A 235 -20.43 -4.62 -20.71
C ASN A 235 -20.51 -3.25 -21.38
N THR A 236 -19.53 -2.38 -21.10
CA THR A 236 -19.36 -1.07 -21.76
C THR A 236 -18.26 -1.13 -22.81
N ASP A 237 -17.99 -0.07 -23.54
CA ASP A 237 -16.92 -0.04 -24.54
C ASP A 237 -15.53 -0.20 -23.91
N LYS A 238 -15.30 0.38 -22.73
CA LYS A 238 -13.98 0.40 -22.07
C LYS A 238 -13.85 -0.67 -20.97
N TYR A 239 -14.95 -1.02 -20.29
CA TYR A 239 -14.93 -1.85 -19.09
C TYR A 239 -15.93 -2.98 -19.12
N VAL A 240 -15.61 -4.04 -18.41
CA VAL A 240 -16.56 -5.07 -17.98
C VAL A 240 -16.74 -4.93 -16.47
N ASN A 241 -17.97 -4.61 -16.04
CA ASN A 241 -18.32 -4.49 -14.62
C ASN A 241 -19.12 -5.72 -14.20
N VAL A 242 -18.66 -6.39 -13.14
CA VAL A 242 -19.32 -7.54 -12.53
C VAL A 242 -19.78 -7.13 -11.14
N TYR A 243 -21.08 -7.18 -10.91
CA TYR A 243 -21.70 -6.92 -9.61
C TYR A 243 -22.12 -8.22 -8.98
N ILE A 244 -21.68 -8.47 -7.76
CA ILE A 244 -22.07 -9.63 -6.96
C ILE A 244 -22.83 -9.08 -5.76
N SER A 245 -24.13 -9.39 -5.70
CA SER A 245 -25.05 -8.85 -4.69
C SER A 245 -25.68 -9.99 -3.91
N ASP A 246 -25.79 -9.84 -2.61
CA ASP A 246 -26.53 -10.71 -1.70
C ASP A 246 -27.55 -9.92 -0.90
N ASN A 247 -28.59 -10.57 -0.39
CA ASN A 247 -29.55 -10.02 0.54
C ASN A 247 -29.32 -10.49 1.99
N GLY A 248 -28.06 -10.74 2.35
CA GLY A 248 -27.70 -11.27 3.64
C GLY A 248 -27.56 -10.23 4.76
N SER A 249 -26.67 -10.48 5.70
CA SER A 249 -26.52 -9.68 6.92
C SER A 249 -26.00 -8.25 6.68
N GLY A 250 -25.37 -7.98 5.53
CA GLY A 250 -24.68 -6.73 5.27
C GLY A 250 -23.41 -6.57 6.11
N ILE A 251 -22.72 -5.42 5.97
CA ILE A 251 -21.46 -5.09 6.62
C ILE A 251 -21.63 -3.84 7.46
N LYS A 252 -21.13 -3.85 8.70
CA LYS A 252 -21.22 -2.72 9.62
C LYS A 252 -20.32 -1.57 9.15
N LYS A 253 -20.76 -0.34 9.34
CA LYS A 253 -20.09 0.87 8.84
C LYS A 253 -18.62 0.99 9.28
N PHE A 254 -18.30 0.60 10.52
CA PHE A 254 -16.92 0.64 11.02
C PHE A 254 -16.02 -0.48 10.45
N GLU A 255 -16.59 -1.56 9.92
CA GLU A 255 -15.86 -2.67 9.31
C GLU A 255 -15.44 -2.36 7.87
N ILE A 256 -16.17 -1.50 7.15
CA ILE A 256 -15.98 -1.22 5.72
C ILE A 256 -14.53 -0.87 5.38
N LYS A 257 -13.87 -0.07 6.23
CA LYS A 257 -12.46 0.33 6.02
C LYS A 257 -11.47 -0.83 6.19
N ASN A 258 -11.90 -1.94 6.81
CA ASN A 258 -11.04 -3.04 7.18
C ASN A 258 -11.27 -4.33 6.39
N ILE A 259 -12.42 -4.47 5.70
CA ILE A 259 -12.81 -5.73 5.02
C ILE A 259 -11.79 -6.21 3.98
N PHE A 260 -11.01 -5.31 3.39
CA PHE A 260 -9.95 -5.63 2.42
C PHE A 260 -8.57 -5.76 3.05
N LYS A 261 -8.42 -5.55 4.37
CA LYS A 261 -7.14 -5.73 5.04
C LYS A 261 -6.86 -7.22 5.25
N PRO A 262 -5.61 -7.67 5.00
CA PRO A 262 -5.22 -9.05 5.25
C PRO A 262 -5.46 -9.45 6.71
N GLY A 263 -6.03 -10.64 6.90
CA GLY A 263 -6.29 -11.18 8.24
C GLY A 263 -7.55 -10.65 8.92
N TYR A 264 -8.27 -9.70 8.30
CA TYR A 264 -9.51 -9.20 8.87
C TYR A 264 -10.67 -10.17 8.59
N THR A 265 -11.30 -10.67 9.66
CA THR A 265 -12.46 -11.57 9.58
C THR A 265 -13.36 -11.40 10.78
N THR A 266 -14.67 -11.49 10.55
CA THR A 266 -15.71 -11.59 11.59
C THR A 266 -16.17 -13.04 11.78
N LYS A 267 -15.64 -13.97 10.97
CA LYS A 267 -16.03 -15.38 11.00
C LYS A 267 -15.20 -16.16 12.02
N LYS A 268 -15.82 -17.10 12.73
CA LYS A 268 -15.11 -18.01 13.65
C LYS A 268 -14.14 -18.95 12.91
N ARG A 269 -14.42 -19.27 11.66
CA ARG A 269 -13.56 -20.07 10.77
C ARG A 269 -13.22 -19.25 9.54
N GLY A 270 -11.94 -19.21 9.18
CA GLY A 270 -11.42 -18.44 8.04
C GLY A 270 -10.33 -17.47 8.47
N TRP A 271 -9.36 -17.24 7.59
CA TRP A 271 -8.14 -16.47 7.86
C TRP A 271 -8.25 -14.99 7.51
N GLY A 272 -9.43 -14.55 7.03
CA GLY A 272 -9.63 -13.15 6.61
C GLY A 272 -8.81 -12.75 5.36
N LEU A 273 -8.47 -13.72 4.51
CA LEU A 273 -7.61 -13.48 3.35
C LEU A 273 -8.39 -13.37 2.03
N GLY A 274 -9.61 -13.91 1.97
CA GLY A 274 -10.36 -14.00 0.73
C GLY A 274 -10.54 -12.66 0.03
N LEU A 275 -11.03 -11.63 0.73
CA LEU A 275 -11.25 -10.30 0.15
C LEU A 275 -9.96 -9.56 -0.17
N SER A 276 -8.95 -9.63 0.70
CA SER A 276 -7.65 -8.99 0.46
C SER A 276 -6.91 -9.62 -0.71
N LEU A 277 -6.97 -10.95 -0.84
CA LEU A 277 -6.42 -11.67 -1.98
C LEU A 277 -7.19 -11.35 -3.27
N SER A 278 -8.51 -11.35 -3.23
CA SER A 278 -9.37 -10.97 -4.37
C SER A 278 -9.04 -9.56 -4.86
N LYS A 279 -8.86 -8.61 -3.94
CA LYS A 279 -8.47 -7.25 -4.27
C LYS A 279 -7.09 -7.21 -4.95
N ARG A 280 -6.11 -7.91 -4.40
CA ARG A 280 -4.78 -8.03 -5.01
C ARG A 280 -4.83 -8.66 -6.39
N ILE A 281 -5.59 -9.73 -6.57
CA ILE A 281 -5.75 -10.39 -7.87
C ILE A 281 -6.33 -9.41 -8.91
N ILE A 282 -7.39 -8.71 -8.57
CA ILE A 282 -8.03 -7.79 -9.51
C ILE A 282 -7.18 -6.54 -9.76
N GLU A 283 -6.66 -5.89 -8.72
CA GLU A 283 -5.97 -4.61 -8.86
C GLU A 283 -4.53 -4.78 -9.37
N ASN A 284 -3.76 -5.71 -8.79
CA ASN A 284 -2.33 -5.83 -9.14
C ASN A 284 -2.10 -6.72 -10.36
N TYR A 285 -2.88 -7.80 -10.52
CA TYR A 285 -2.65 -8.75 -11.61
C TYR A 285 -3.52 -8.48 -12.84
N HIS A 286 -4.77 -8.02 -12.66
CA HIS A 286 -5.68 -7.73 -13.77
C HIS A 286 -5.80 -6.23 -14.08
N ARG A 287 -5.15 -5.35 -13.28
CA ARG A 287 -5.21 -3.87 -13.44
C ARG A 287 -6.65 -3.34 -13.47
N GLY A 288 -7.54 -4.03 -12.77
CA GLY A 288 -8.92 -3.67 -12.56
C GLY A 288 -9.14 -2.98 -11.22
N LYS A 289 -10.41 -2.93 -10.76
CA LYS A 289 -10.75 -2.45 -9.42
C LYS A 289 -11.73 -3.39 -8.75
N LEU A 290 -11.58 -3.60 -7.44
CA LEU A 290 -12.52 -4.34 -6.60
C LEU A 290 -12.96 -3.46 -5.44
N ASN A 291 -14.25 -3.14 -5.40
CA ASN A 291 -14.83 -2.25 -4.40
C ASN A 291 -16.09 -2.86 -3.77
N LEU A 292 -16.40 -2.44 -2.55
CA LEU A 292 -17.72 -2.58 -1.97
C LEU A 292 -18.55 -1.40 -2.48
N LYS A 293 -19.53 -1.66 -3.36
CA LYS A 293 -20.36 -0.62 -3.97
C LYS A 293 -21.38 -0.08 -2.99
N GLU A 294 -22.10 -0.98 -2.34
CA GLU A 294 -23.11 -0.66 -1.34
C GLU A 294 -23.27 -1.79 -0.33
N THR A 295 -23.67 -1.43 0.86
CA THR A 295 -24.04 -2.38 1.91
C THR A 295 -25.01 -1.75 2.88
N LYS A 296 -25.97 -2.54 3.36
CA LYS A 296 -26.92 -2.13 4.39
C LYS A 296 -27.18 -3.31 5.32
N ILE A 297 -27.12 -3.07 6.63
CA ILE A 297 -27.31 -4.14 7.64
C ILE A 297 -28.70 -4.78 7.44
N ASN A 298 -28.73 -6.12 7.39
CA ASN A 298 -29.89 -6.97 7.15
C ASN A 298 -30.54 -6.80 5.77
N PHE A 299 -29.91 -6.10 4.83
CA PHE A 299 -30.35 -5.97 3.44
C PHE A 299 -29.33 -6.49 2.45
N GLY A 300 -28.10 -6.76 2.92
CA GLY A 300 -27.04 -7.36 2.13
C GLY A 300 -25.95 -6.41 1.67
N SER A 301 -25.13 -6.91 0.75
CA SER A 301 -23.98 -6.18 0.20
C SER A 301 -23.84 -6.39 -1.30
N THR A 302 -23.26 -5.41 -1.99
CA THR A 302 -22.91 -5.50 -3.41
C THR A 302 -21.42 -5.20 -3.59
N PHE A 303 -20.68 -6.16 -4.09
CA PHE A 303 -19.29 -5.98 -4.53
C PHE A 303 -19.26 -5.71 -6.03
N GLU A 304 -18.36 -4.84 -6.46
CA GLU A 304 -18.15 -4.48 -7.86
C GLU A 304 -16.71 -4.81 -8.28
N ILE A 305 -16.57 -5.57 -9.37
CA ILE A 305 -15.31 -5.78 -10.08
C ILE A 305 -15.38 -4.99 -11.38
N GLU A 306 -14.40 -4.12 -11.63
CA GLU A 306 -14.20 -3.41 -12.89
C GLU A 306 -12.95 -3.97 -13.59
N LEU A 307 -13.11 -4.49 -14.81
CA LEU A 307 -12.03 -5.00 -15.65
C LEU A 307 -11.87 -4.15 -16.91
N ASN A 308 -10.63 -3.80 -17.25
CA ASN A 308 -10.32 -3.12 -18.50
C ASN A 308 -10.43 -4.09 -19.69
N LYS A 309 -11.03 -3.65 -20.80
CA LYS A 309 -11.11 -4.44 -22.04
C LYS A 309 -9.87 -4.33 -22.90
N SER A 310 -9.17 -3.21 -22.84
CA SER A 310 -7.96 -2.98 -23.60
C SER A 310 -6.73 -3.34 -22.75
N TYR A 311 -5.88 -4.19 -23.27
CA TYR A 311 -4.57 -4.48 -22.70
C TYR A 311 -3.57 -3.52 -23.36
N SER A 312 -3.20 -2.41 -22.70
CA SER A 312 -1.99 -1.70 -23.10
C SER A 312 -0.80 -2.50 -22.55
N LYS A 313 -0.06 -3.20 -23.41
CA LYS A 313 1.28 -3.67 -23.10
C LYS A 313 2.11 -2.44 -22.73
N VAL A 314 2.59 -2.35 -21.49
CA VAL A 314 3.72 -1.51 -21.13
C VAL A 314 4.95 -2.38 -21.21
#